data_f1fae60a453e2a2bfe6d59445f03ac9f
#
_entry.id   f1fae60a453e2a2bfe6d59445f03ac9f
#
_cell.length_a   1.000
_cell.length_b   1.000
_cell.length_c   1.000
_cell.angle_alpha   90.00
_cell.angle_beta   90.00
_cell.angle_gamma   90.00
#
_symmetry.space_group_name_H-M   'P 1'
#
loop_
_entity.id
_entity.type
_entity.pdbx_description
1 polymer ?
#
loop_
_entity_poly.entity_id
_entity_poly.type
_entity_poly.pdbx_seq_one_letter_code
_entity_poly.pdbx_strand_id
1 'polypeptide(L)'
;MWGHLAVMWHTRFLLAVDGLSSTAYAGARAVMERVFREYGLPTVIRSDNGGPFVTKAVAGLSRLNVWWTQLGIGHDRIAPSRPDQNGSHERMHRTLKAETVWPPAANAEAQQERFDGFRSEFDFERPHQAIGMKTPGSLYVRSAREMPARLQEPVYPGHCVIYQVRRNGMLHFKNRTLFLSELLIGQRIGLEEIADGVWSIYFYNLLLARLDERTGKLSA
;
A
#
# COMPACT_ATOMS: atom_id res chain seq x y z
N MET A 1 -1.91 -0.30 -24.95
CA MET A 1 -2.68 0.53 -23.98
C MET A 1 -1.82 0.66 -22.75
N TRP A 2 -1.42 1.87 -22.38
CA TRP A 2 -0.59 2.09 -21.18
C TRP A 2 -1.47 1.95 -19.94
N GLY A 3 -1.03 1.15 -18.98
CA GLY A 3 -1.58 1.20 -17.62
C GLY A 3 -1.19 2.54 -16.98
N HIS A 4 -1.92 2.99 -15.99
CA HIS A 4 -1.53 4.15 -15.19
C HIS A 4 -1.76 3.88 -13.72
N LEU A 5 -0.90 4.42 -12.87
CA LEU A 5 -1.05 4.47 -11.44
C LEU A 5 -1.34 5.91 -11.04
N ALA A 6 -2.47 6.13 -10.41
CA ALA A 6 -2.80 7.42 -9.80
C ALA A 6 -2.79 7.28 -8.28
N VAL A 7 -2.15 8.22 -7.60
CA VAL A 7 -2.08 8.30 -6.15
C VAL A 7 -2.75 9.61 -5.73
N MET A 8 -3.78 9.52 -4.89
CA MET A 8 -4.58 10.67 -4.48
C MET A 8 -4.64 10.77 -2.95
N TRP A 9 -4.52 11.98 -2.43
CA TRP A 9 -4.69 12.31 -1.02
C TRP A 9 -6.18 12.41 -0.62
N HIS A 10 -6.52 12.34 0.65
CA HIS A 10 -7.90 12.43 1.11
C HIS A 10 -8.60 13.76 0.74
N THR A 11 -7.84 14.84 0.57
CA THR A 11 -8.34 16.15 0.05
C THR A 11 -8.56 16.15 -1.44
N ARG A 12 -8.46 15.01 -2.12
CA ARG A 12 -8.49 14.82 -3.57
C ARG A 12 -7.25 15.33 -4.32
N PHE A 13 -6.24 15.83 -3.62
CA PHE A 13 -4.98 16.22 -4.24
C PHE A 13 -4.30 15.02 -4.89
N LEU A 14 -3.97 15.16 -6.16
CA LEU A 14 -3.48 14.09 -7.02
C LEU A 14 -1.94 14.06 -6.97
N LEU A 15 -1.38 13.27 -6.06
CA LEU A 15 0.07 13.21 -5.80
C LEU A 15 0.87 12.72 -7.01
N ALA A 16 0.31 11.80 -7.80
CA ALA A 16 0.95 11.26 -8.98
C ALA A 16 -0.08 10.68 -9.96
N VAL A 17 0.21 10.79 -11.25
CA VAL A 17 -0.39 10.02 -12.32
C VAL A 17 0.73 9.58 -13.24
N ASP A 18 1.10 8.32 -13.19
CA ASP A 18 2.23 7.79 -13.94
C ASP A 18 1.79 6.70 -14.91
N GLY A 19 2.24 6.82 -16.15
CA GLY A 19 2.10 5.78 -17.16
C GLY A 19 3.00 4.59 -16.83
N LEU A 20 2.41 3.40 -16.68
CA LEU A 20 3.16 2.18 -16.40
C LEU A 20 3.04 1.20 -17.56
N SER A 21 4.15 0.58 -17.94
CA SER A 21 4.17 -0.50 -18.93
C SER A 21 3.55 -1.80 -18.40
N SER A 22 3.47 -1.95 -17.08
CA SER A 22 2.83 -3.07 -16.42
C SER A 22 2.39 -2.69 -15.00
N THR A 23 1.47 -3.46 -14.42
CA THR A 23 1.06 -3.39 -13.01
C THR A 23 2.03 -4.11 -12.07
N ALA A 24 3.27 -4.38 -12.52
CA ALA A 24 4.26 -5.07 -11.72
C ALA A 24 4.73 -4.23 -10.52
N TYR A 25 5.15 -4.92 -9.49
CA TYR A 25 5.64 -4.33 -8.24
C TYR A 25 6.69 -3.23 -8.44
N ALA A 26 7.66 -3.44 -9.35
CA ALA A 26 8.78 -2.52 -9.52
C ALA A 26 8.34 -1.12 -9.97
N GLY A 27 7.41 -1.03 -10.93
CA GLY A 27 6.88 0.25 -11.40
C GLY A 27 6.10 0.98 -10.31
N ALA A 28 5.16 0.29 -9.67
CA ALA A 28 4.38 0.86 -8.58
C ALA A 28 5.26 1.29 -7.38
N ARG A 29 6.29 0.49 -7.07
CA ARG A 29 7.27 0.81 -6.04
C ARG A 29 8.03 2.10 -6.34
N ALA A 30 8.53 2.27 -7.56
CA ALA A 30 9.30 3.45 -7.96
C ALA A 30 8.45 4.74 -7.89
N VAL A 31 7.21 4.69 -8.38
CA VAL A 31 6.27 5.82 -8.28
C VAL A 31 6.02 6.18 -6.82
N MET A 32 5.67 5.22 -5.98
CA MET A 32 5.39 5.48 -4.58
C MET A 32 6.61 5.98 -3.81
N GLU A 33 7.80 5.48 -4.13
CA GLU A 33 9.04 5.96 -3.50
C GLU A 33 9.30 7.44 -3.83
N ARG A 34 9.10 7.85 -5.07
CA ARG A 34 9.16 9.24 -5.50
C ARG A 34 8.12 10.09 -4.75
N VAL A 35 6.86 9.65 -4.72
CA VAL A 35 5.78 10.32 -3.99
C VAL A 35 6.11 10.47 -2.51
N PHE A 36 6.62 9.43 -1.86
CA PHE A 36 6.96 9.50 -0.43
C PHE A 36 8.13 10.44 -0.13
N ARG A 37 9.10 10.53 -1.03
CA ARG A 37 10.21 11.51 -0.89
C ARG A 37 9.73 12.95 -1.07
N GLU A 38 8.84 13.18 -2.03
CA GLU A 38 8.33 14.51 -2.37
C GLU A 38 7.29 15.01 -1.35
N TYR A 39 6.34 14.16 -0.99
CA TYR A 39 5.16 14.55 -0.21
C TYR A 39 5.18 14.05 1.24
N GLY A 40 6.15 13.22 1.62
CA GLY A 40 6.24 12.55 2.91
C GLY A 40 5.36 11.30 3.00
N LEU A 41 5.53 10.55 4.10
CA LEU A 41 4.83 9.28 4.31
C LEU A 41 3.39 9.51 4.78
N PRO A 42 2.40 8.84 4.18
CA PRO A 42 1.03 8.83 4.72
C PRO A 42 0.95 7.95 5.97
N THR A 43 -0.09 8.12 6.77
CA THR A 43 -0.40 7.19 7.86
C THR A 43 -1.03 5.90 7.35
N VAL A 44 -1.87 6.00 6.32
CA VAL A 44 -2.60 4.88 5.74
C VAL A 44 -2.69 5.06 4.22
N ILE A 45 -2.57 3.97 3.50
CA ILE A 45 -2.88 3.90 2.06
C ILE A 45 -4.12 3.06 1.88
N ARG A 46 -5.11 3.59 1.16
CA ARG A 46 -6.27 2.82 0.70
C ARG A 46 -6.06 2.36 -0.73
N SER A 47 -6.31 1.08 -1.00
CA SER A 47 -6.28 0.53 -2.36
C SER A 47 -7.47 -0.38 -2.61
N ASP A 48 -7.71 -0.66 -3.89
CA ASP A 48 -8.55 -1.78 -4.30
C ASP A 48 -7.88 -3.12 -3.95
N ASN A 49 -8.57 -4.22 -4.24
CA ASN A 49 -8.07 -5.57 -4.02
C ASN A 49 -7.30 -6.14 -5.22
N GLY A 50 -6.94 -5.30 -6.18
CA GLY A 50 -6.17 -5.67 -7.36
C GLY A 50 -4.67 -5.82 -7.09
N GLY A 51 -3.97 -6.53 -7.96
CA GLY A 51 -2.51 -6.50 -7.98
C GLY A 51 -2.00 -5.12 -8.42
N PRO A 52 -0.90 -4.62 -7.86
CA PRO A 52 0.07 -5.29 -6.98
C PRO A 52 -0.20 -5.15 -5.47
N PHE A 53 -1.39 -4.69 -5.07
CA PHE A 53 -1.67 -4.28 -3.68
C PHE A 53 -2.04 -5.45 -2.78
N VAL A 54 -2.73 -6.47 -3.29
CA VAL A 54 -3.20 -7.63 -2.52
C VAL A 54 -2.84 -8.93 -3.22
N THR A 55 -2.51 -9.97 -2.45
CA THR A 55 -2.25 -11.32 -2.93
C THR A 55 -3.01 -12.36 -2.09
N LYS A 56 -2.90 -13.64 -2.47
CA LYS A 56 -3.43 -14.77 -1.71
C LYS A 56 -2.54 -15.18 -0.52
N ALA A 57 -1.45 -14.47 -0.25
CA ALA A 57 -0.58 -14.76 0.89
C ALA A 57 -1.29 -14.49 2.23
N VAL A 58 -0.67 -14.91 3.33
CA VAL A 58 -1.16 -14.65 4.69
C VAL A 58 -1.49 -13.17 4.89
N ALA A 59 -2.59 -12.86 5.53
CA ALA A 59 -3.14 -11.50 5.69
C ALA A 59 -3.32 -10.71 4.37
N GLY A 60 -3.33 -11.39 3.19
CA GLY A 60 -3.40 -10.73 1.89
C GLY A 60 -2.14 -9.92 1.53
N LEU A 61 -1.01 -10.23 2.14
CA LEU A 61 0.25 -9.51 1.95
C LEU A 61 0.67 -9.48 0.48
N SER A 62 1.21 -8.35 0.07
CA SER A 62 1.98 -8.17 -1.16
C SER A 62 3.35 -7.59 -0.82
N ARG A 63 4.26 -7.53 -1.80
CA ARG A 63 5.56 -6.87 -1.61
C ARG A 63 5.42 -5.39 -1.23
N LEU A 64 4.39 -4.71 -1.75
CA LEU A 64 4.11 -3.32 -1.38
C LEU A 64 3.65 -3.21 0.07
N ASN A 65 2.75 -4.11 0.53
CA ASN A 65 2.29 -4.09 1.92
C ASN A 65 3.43 -4.34 2.91
N VAL A 66 4.31 -5.30 2.63
CA VAL A 66 5.49 -5.54 3.47
C VAL A 66 6.32 -4.26 3.60
N TRP A 67 6.59 -3.58 2.49
CA TRP A 67 7.33 -2.34 2.51
C TRP A 67 6.60 -1.19 3.22
N TRP A 68 5.29 -1.04 3.00
CA TRP A 68 4.49 -0.03 3.71
C TRP A 68 4.49 -0.26 5.21
N THR A 69 4.32 -1.51 5.64
CA THR A 69 4.39 -1.88 7.06
C THR A 69 5.75 -1.53 7.66
N GLN A 70 6.86 -1.76 6.95
CA GLN A 70 8.20 -1.37 7.36
C GLN A 70 8.38 0.16 7.48
N LEU A 71 7.61 0.93 6.71
CA LEU A 71 7.57 2.40 6.79
C LEU A 71 6.57 2.91 7.83
N GLY A 72 5.90 2.03 8.56
CA GLY A 72 4.83 2.39 9.50
C GLY A 72 3.59 2.98 8.81
N ILE A 73 3.31 2.53 7.59
CA ILE A 73 2.13 2.91 6.82
C ILE A 73 1.11 1.79 6.92
N GLY A 74 -0.09 2.09 7.40
CA GLY A 74 -1.23 1.17 7.39
C GLY A 74 -1.76 0.94 5.99
N HIS A 75 -2.36 -0.23 5.76
CA HIS A 75 -3.06 -0.53 4.51
C HIS A 75 -4.54 -0.77 4.78
N ASP A 76 -5.39 0.09 4.23
CA ASP A 76 -6.84 0.00 4.26
C ASP A 76 -7.34 -0.54 2.92
N ARG A 77 -7.90 -1.74 2.95
CA ARG A 77 -8.44 -2.40 1.74
C ARG A 77 -9.92 -2.08 1.60
N ILE A 78 -10.32 -1.68 0.41
CA ILE A 78 -11.72 -1.50 0.10
C ILE A 78 -12.46 -2.82 0.32
N ALA A 79 -13.54 -2.79 1.10
CA ALA A 79 -14.33 -3.98 1.35
C ALA A 79 -14.90 -4.53 0.02
N PRO A 80 -14.92 -5.84 -0.18
CA PRO A 80 -15.57 -6.42 -1.35
C PRO A 80 -17.01 -5.91 -1.50
N SER A 81 -17.42 -5.59 -2.73
CA SER A 81 -18.75 -5.08 -3.06
C SER A 81 -19.11 -3.70 -2.46
N ARG A 82 -18.10 -2.89 -2.08
CA ARG A 82 -18.29 -1.52 -1.58
C ARG A 82 -17.67 -0.46 -2.53
N PRO A 83 -18.22 -0.28 -3.75
CA PRO A 83 -17.73 0.70 -4.71
C PRO A 83 -17.86 2.13 -4.21
N ASP A 84 -18.81 2.39 -3.28
CA ASP A 84 -18.98 3.68 -2.61
C ASP A 84 -17.69 4.17 -1.92
N GLN A 85 -16.88 3.27 -1.40
CA GLN A 85 -15.60 3.60 -0.76
C GLN A 85 -14.54 4.11 -1.73
N ASN A 86 -14.68 3.84 -3.03
CA ASN A 86 -13.73 4.25 -4.09
C ASN A 86 -14.30 5.27 -5.09
N GLY A 87 -15.54 5.68 -4.92
CA GLY A 87 -16.27 6.46 -5.91
C GLY A 87 -15.62 7.80 -6.32
N SER A 88 -14.81 8.42 -5.44
CA SER A 88 -14.05 9.62 -5.79
C SER A 88 -12.88 9.30 -6.72
N HIS A 89 -12.18 8.21 -6.45
CA HIS A 89 -11.05 7.73 -7.25
C HIS A 89 -11.52 7.23 -8.63
N GLU A 90 -12.62 6.51 -8.67
CA GLU A 90 -13.23 6.05 -9.92
C GLU A 90 -13.68 7.20 -10.81
N ARG A 91 -14.30 8.24 -10.24
CA ARG A 91 -14.67 9.47 -10.97
C ARG A 91 -13.44 10.18 -11.53
N MET A 92 -12.40 10.35 -10.73
CA MET A 92 -11.13 10.93 -11.18
C MET A 92 -10.55 10.12 -12.34
N HIS A 93 -10.46 8.79 -12.21
CA HIS A 93 -9.97 7.91 -13.27
C HIS A 93 -10.79 8.00 -14.56
N ARG A 94 -12.11 8.14 -14.46
CA ARG A 94 -12.98 8.33 -15.64
C ARG A 94 -12.66 9.62 -16.36
N THR A 95 -12.52 10.73 -15.62
CA THR A 95 -12.16 12.02 -16.16
C THR A 95 -10.76 11.99 -16.77
N LEU A 96 -9.78 11.46 -16.04
CA LEU A 96 -8.41 11.29 -16.54
C LEU A 96 -8.38 10.53 -17.88
N LYS A 97 -9.08 9.40 -17.97
CA LYS A 97 -9.13 8.61 -19.21
C LYS A 97 -9.77 9.38 -20.34
N ALA A 98 -10.87 10.08 -20.09
CA ALA A 98 -11.57 10.85 -21.11
C ALA A 98 -10.72 11.97 -21.68
N GLU A 99 -9.92 12.63 -20.86
CA GLU A 99 -9.17 13.82 -21.26
C GLU A 99 -7.74 13.51 -21.75
N THR A 100 -7.13 12.40 -21.31
CA THR A 100 -5.72 12.15 -21.60
C THR A 100 -5.44 10.94 -22.48
N VAL A 101 -6.37 9.97 -22.56
CA VAL A 101 -6.10 8.69 -23.24
C VAL A 101 -6.56 8.70 -24.69
N TRP A 102 -7.50 9.56 -25.08
CA TRP A 102 -8.00 9.66 -26.43
C TRP A 102 -7.90 11.07 -27.02
N PRO A 103 -7.31 11.21 -28.22
CA PRO A 103 -6.52 10.21 -28.95
C PRO A 103 -5.24 9.85 -28.18
N PRO A 104 -4.71 8.62 -28.34
CA PRO A 104 -3.48 8.23 -27.63
C PRO A 104 -2.31 9.12 -28.08
N ALA A 105 -1.40 9.40 -27.15
CA ALA A 105 -0.19 10.16 -27.45
C ALA A 105 0.77 9.35 -28.32
N ALA A 106 1.69 10.03 -29.01
CA ALA A 106 2.62 9.43 -29.95
C ALA A 106 3.61 8.47 -29.26
N ASN A 107 3.97 8.75 -28.03
CA ASN A 107 4.90 7.95 -27.21
C ASN A 107 4.61 8.10 -25.71
N ALA A 108 5.39 7.40 -24.89
CA ALA A 108 5.22 7.40 -23.44
C ALA A 108 5.51 8.77 -22.80
N GLU A 109 6.46 9.52 -23.30
CA GLU A 109 6.83 10.84 -22.80
C GLU A 109 5.69 11.83 -23.04
N ALA A 110 5.19 11.90 -24.26
CA ALA A 110 4.03 12.74 -24.59
C ALA A 110 2.76 12.33 -23.83
N GLN A 111 2.60 11.04 -23.50
CA GLN A 111 1.50 10.60 -22.67
C GLN A 111 1.68 11.05 -21.22
N GLN A 112 2.91 11.02 -20.69
CA GLN A 112 3.22 11.49 -19.35
C GLN A 112 3.01 13.02 -19.24
N GLU A 113 3.40 13.79 -20.24
CA GLU A 113 3.12 15.23 -20.27
C GLU A 113 1.63 15.54 -20.17
N ARG A 114 0.77 14.76 -20.85
CA ARG A 114 -0.69 14.89 -20.70
C ARG A 114 -1.17 14.56 -19.30
N PHE A 115 -0.61 13.51 -18.67
CA PHE A 115 -0.93 13.18 -17.28
C PHE A 115 -0.50 14.29 -16.31
N ASP A 116 0.68 14.86 -16.52
CA ASP A 116 1.19 15.95 -15.69
C ASP A 116 0.36 17.23 -15.86
N GLY A 117 -0.04 17.56 -17.10
CA GLY A 117 -0.97 18.66 -17.40
C GLY A 117 -2.33 18.46 -16.72
N PHE A 118 -2.92 17.28 -16.86
CA PHE A 118 -4.16 16.92 -16.18
C PHE A 118 -4.04 17.06 -14.66
N ARG A 119 -2.96 16.54 -14.06
CA ARG A 119 -2.71 16.65 -12.63
C ARG A 119 -2.65 18.10 -12.17
N SER A 120 -1.91 18.94 -12.88
CA SER A 120 -1.79 20.37 -12.56
C SER A 120 -3.14 21.08 -12.58
N GLU A 121 -3.90 20.91 -13.66
CA GLU A 121 -5.23 21.48 -13.78
C GLU A 121 -6.20 20.97 -12.73
N PHE A 122 -6.22 19.64 -12.49
CA PHE A 122 -7.07 19.00 -11.49
C PHE A 122 -6.80 19.52 -10.08
N ASP A 123 -5.54 19.71 -9.72
CA ASP A 123 -5.15 20.10 -8.36
C ASP A 123 -5.26 21.61 -8.11
N PHE A 124 -4.99 22.46 -9.09
CA PHE A 124 -4.86 23.90 -8.86
C PHE A 124 -5.91 24.76 -9.55
N GLU A 125 -6.60 24.25 -10.57
CA GLU A 125 -7.54 25.05 -11.34
C GLU A 125 -8.99 24.58 -11.19
N ARG A 126 -9.25 23.27 -10.99
CA ARG A 126 -10.59 22.71 -10.90
C ARG A 126 -11.17 22.81 -9.49
N PRO A 127 -12.29 23.54 -9.29
CA PRO A 127 -13.01 23.49 -8.03
C PRO A 127 -13.80 22.21 -7.90
N HIS A 128 -13.81 21.61 -6.72
CA HIS A 128 -14.52 20.35 -6.43
C HIS A 128 -15.66 20.56 -5.45
N GLN A 129 -16.88 20.21 -5.85
CA GLN A 129 -18.07 20.35 -5.03
C GLN A 129 -17.94 19.64 -3.66
N ALA A 130 -17.36 18.45 -3.62
CA ALA A 130 -17.22 17.68 -2.40
C ALA A 130 -16.23 18.27 -1.36
N ILE A 131 -15.46 19.29 -1.75
CA ILE A 131 -14.58 20.06 -0.84
C ILE A 131 -14.97 21.54 -0.84
N GLY A 132 -16.25 21.83 -1.01
CA GLY A 132 -16.80 23.20 -0.90
C GLY A 132 -16.35 24.11 -2.04
N MET A 133 -16.27 23.61 -3.26
CA MET A 133 -15.85 24.36 -4.45
C MET A 133 -14.41 24.92 -4.36
N LYS A 134 -13.59 24.33 -3.51
CA LYS A 134 -12.16 24.64 -3.44
C LYS A 134 -11.36 23.75 -4.40
N THR A 135 -10.15 24.17 -4.73
CA THR A 135 -9.20 23.33 -5.45
C THR A 135 -8.49 22.38 -4.48
N PRO A 136 -8.17 21.14 -4.87
CA PRO A 136 -7.44 20.19 -4.01
C PRO A 136 -6.13 20.76 -3.45
N GLY A 137 -5.37 21.48 -4.28
CA GLY A 137 -4.09 22.09 -3.91
C GLY A 137 -4.22 23.13 -2.78
N SER A 138 -5.35 23.84 -2.71
CA SER A 138 -5.59 24.82 -1.64
C SER A 138 -5.81 24.18 -0.26
N LEU A 139 -6.11 22.88 -0.22
CA LEU A 139 -6.35 22.12 1.01
C LEU A 139 -5.24 21.10 1.32
N TYR A 140 -4.30 20.94 0.40
CA TYR A 140 -3.24 19.97 0.58
C TYR A 140 -2.21 20.46 1.62
N VAL A 141 -1.83 19.57 2.53
CA VAL A 141 -0.74 19.78 3.49
C VAL A 141 0.22 18.60 3.40
N ARG A 142 1.49 18.89 3.15
CA ARG A 142 2.55 17.88 3.09
C ARG A 142 2.67 17.14 4.42
N SER A 143 2.88 15.83 4.37
CA SER A 143 3.12 15.05 5.58
C SER A 143 4.45 15.45 6.23
N ALA A 144 4.45 15.59 7.56
CA ALA A 144 5.67 15.81 8.33
C ALA A 144 6.51 14.53 8.51
N ARG A 145 5.97 13.35 8.16
CA ARG A 145 6.70 12.09 8.23
C ARG A 145 7.58 11.93 6.99
N GLU A 146 8.87 12.07 7.16
CA GLU A 146 9.82 11.90 6.07
C GLU A 146 10.13 10.43 5.78
N MET A 147 10.46 10.13 4.52
CA MET A 147 10.91 8.80 4.15
C MET A 147 12.30 8.53 4.74
N PRO A 148 12.48 7.49 5.57
CA PRO A 148 13.74 7.21 6.21
C PRO A 148 14.79 6.72 5.20
N ALA A 149 16.05 7.10 5.41
CA ALA A 149 17.16 6.61 4.59
C ALA A 149 17.38 5.09 4.75
N ARG A 150 17.03 4.55 5.91
CA ARG A 150 17.10 3.10 6.22
C ARG A 150 15.83 2.66 6.93
N LEU A 151 15.31 1.50 6.54
CA LEU A 151 14.21 0.88 7.25
C LEU A 151 14.67 0.46 8.64
N GLN A 152 13.86 0.77 9.65
CA GLN A 152 14.13 0.36 11.02
C GLN A 152 13.65 -1.08 11.23
N GLU A 153 14.40 -1.85 12.03
CA GLU A 153 13.95 -3.17 12.44
C GLU A 153 12.71 -3.06 13.35
N PRO A 154 11.80 -4.06 13.28
CA PRO A 154 10.63 -4.06 14.17
C PRO A 154 11.06 -4.17 15.63
N VAL A 155 10.43 -3.35 16.48
CA VAL A 155 10.52 -3.43 17.93
C VAL A 155 9.24 -4.05 18.44
N TYR A 156 9.36 -5.13 19.19
CA TYR A 156 8.23 -5.83 19.81
C TYR A 156 8.24 -5.64 21.33
N PRO A 157 7.06 -5.64 21.99
CA PRO A 157 6.98 -5.65 23.45
C PRO A 157 7.80 -6.79 24.07
N GLY A 158 8.32 -6.58 25.29
CA GLY A 158 9.22 -7.53 25.93
C GLY A 158 8.62 -8.91 26.25
N HIS A 159 7.29 -9.04 26.23
CA HIS A 159 6.59 -10.33 26.38
C HIS A 159 6.46 -11.12 25.06
N CYS A 160 6.77 -10.50 23.93
CA CYS A 160 6.77 -11.20 22.65
C CYS A 160 8.04 -12.03 22.46
N VAL A 161 7.88 -13.25 21.94
CA VAL A 161 8.99 -14.08 21.49
C VAL A 161 9.31 -13.73 20.04
N ILE A 162 10.57 -13.41 19.76
CA ILE A 162 10.99 -12.95 18.43
C ILE A 162 11.56 -14.12 17.63
N TYR A 163 11.05 -14.30 16.41
CA TYR A 163 11.54 -15.29 15.46
C TYR A 163 11.92 -14.64 14.13
N GLN A 164 12.80 -15.29 13.38
CA GLN A 164 13.14 -14.92 12.01
C GLN A 164 12.53 -15.92 11.03
N VAL A 165 11.85 -15.40 10.00
CA VAL A 165 11.31 -16.22 8.92
C VAL A 165 12.47 -16.73 8.05
N ARG A 166 12.54 -18.05 7.86
CA ARG A 166 13.62 -18.71 7.12
C ARG A 166 13.50 -18.57 5.62
N ARG A 167 14.54 -19.01 4.87
CA ARG A 167 14.69 -18.85 3.42
C ARG A 167 13.53 -19.38 2.57
N ASN A 168 12.76 -20.32 3.08
CA ASN A 168 11.60 -20.91 2.41
C ASN A 168 10.26 -20.36 2.90
N GLY A 169 10.24 -19.22 3.59
CA GLY A 169 9.02 -18.64 4.16
C GLY A 169 8.51 -19.36 5.41
N MET A 170 9.32 -20.26 5.97
CA MET A 170 8.97 -21.06 7.13
C MET A 170 9.33 -20.37 8.44
N LEU A 171 8.47 -20.60 9.44
CA LEU A 171 8.68 -20.28 10.82
C LEU A 171 8.94 -21.59 11.60
N HIS A 172 10.06 -21.65 12.32
CA HIS A 172 10.28 -22.68 13.31
C HIS A 172 9.82 -22.20 14.68
N PHE A 173 8.70 -22.73 15.12
CA PHE A 173 8.14 -22.41 16.43
C PHE A 173 8.09 -23.67 17.28
N LYS A 174 8.85 -23.67 18.39
CA LYS A 174 9.03 -24.85 19.25
C LYS A 174 9.39 -26.09 18.40
N ASN A 175 8.60 -27.14 18.47
CA ASN A 175 8.82 -28.41 17.74
C ASN A 175 8.08 -28.45 16.37
N ARG A 176 7.58 -27.32 15.87
CA ARG A 176 6.80 -27.26 14.63
C ARG A 176 7.48 -26.37 13.60
N THR A 177 7.26 -26.72 12.35
CA THR A 177 7.64 -25.88 11.21
C THR A 177 6.38 -25.51 10.46
N LEU A 178 6.11 -24.20 10.35
CA LEU A 178 4.89 -23.64 9.80
C LEU A 178 5.24 -22.77 8.59
N PHE A 179 4.55 -22.92 7.49
CA PHE A 179 4.69 -22.00 6.38
C PHE A 179 3.95 -20.69 6.70
N LEU A 180 4.66 -19.58 6.67
CA LEU A 180 4.08 -18.26 6.91
C LEU A 180 3.92 -17.48 5.60
N SER A 181 5.03 -17.11 4.98
CA SER A 181 5.03 -16.43 3.68
C SER A 181 6.46 -16.27 3.13
N GLU A 182 6.64 -16.48 1.84
CA GLU A 182 7.89 -16.15 1.15
C GLU A 182 8.17 -14.64 1.12
N LEU A 183 7.14 -13.80 1.22
CA LEU A 183 7.29 -12.34 1.25
C LEU A 183 7.98 -11.83 2.53
N LEU A 184 8.02 -12.66 3.56
CA LEU A 184 8.60 -12.34 4.86
C LEU A 184 9.96 -12.99 5.08
N ILE A 185 10.56 -13.63 4.07
CA ILE A 185 11.88 -14.25 4.20
C ILE A 185 12.90 -13.27 4.78
N GLY A 186 13.61 -13.70 5.82
CA GLY A 186 14.59 -12.89 6.52
C GLY A 186 14.03 -11.85 7.49
N GLN A 187 12.71 -11.64 7.51
CA GLN A 187 12.08 -10.67 8.40
C GLN A 187 11.96 -11.22 9.82
N ARG A 188 12.04 -10.31 10.80
CA ARG A 188 11.77 -10.60 12.21
C ARG A 188 10.28 -10.44 12.47
N ILE A 189 9.70 -11.40 13.17
CA ILE A 189 8.28 -11.41 13.58
C ILE A 189 8.18 -11.59 15.08
N GLY A 190 7.16 -11.01 15.68
CA GLY A 190 6.84 -11.18 17.11
C GLY A 190 5.68 -12.15 17.28
N LEU A 191 5.83 -13.07 18.24
CA LEU A 191 4.76 -13.97 18.68
C LEU A 191 4.36 -13.60 20.10
N GLU A 192 3.08 -13.38 20.32
CA GLU A 192 2.47 -13.06 21.60
C GLU A 192 1.48 -14.14 21.97
N GLU A 193 1.64 -14.75 23.14
CA GLU A 193 0.67 -15.70 23.67
C GLU A 193 -0.52 -14.93 24.24
N ILE A 194 -1.68 -15.08 23.61
CA ILE A 194 -2.92 -14.37 23.98
C ILE A 194 -3.87 -15.24 24.81
N ALA A 195 -3.69 -16.54 24.77
CA ALA A 195 -4.38 -17.54 25.60
C ALA A 195 -3.53 -18.82 25.65
N ASP A 196 -3.86 -19.76 26.53
CA ASP A 196 -3.13 -21.03 26.68
C ASP A 196 -2.99 -21.76 25.33
N GLY A 197 -1.77 -21.74 24.78
CA GLY A 197 -1.42 -22.35 23.50
C GLY A 197 -1.96 -21.62 22.27
N VAL A 198 -2.48 -20.38 22.41
CA VAL A 198 -2.93 -19.55 21.28
C VAL A 198 -2.02 -18.34 21.14
N TRP A 199 -1.40 -18.22 19.97
CA TRP A 199 -0.38 -17.20 19.68
C TRP A 199 -0.83 -16.27 18.56
N SER A 200 -0.69 -14.97 18.77
CA SER A 200 -0.79 -13.98 17.70
C SER A 200 0.58 -13.75 17.06
N ILE A 201 0.65 -13.79 15.74
CA ILE A 201 1.88 -13.58 14.96
C ILE A 201 1.83 -12.21 14.34
N TYR A 202 2.82 -11.36 14.68
CA TYR A 202 2.90 -9.98 14.22
C TYR A 202 4.12 -9.75 13.33
N PHE A 203 3.91 -8.95 12.28
CA PHE A 203 4.98 -8.31 11.53
C PHE A 203 4.87 -6.79 11.75
N TYR A 204 5.80 -6.21 12.50
CA TYR A 204 5.65 -4.88 13.09
C TYR A 204 4.35 -4.81 13.93
N ASN A 205 3.42 -3.95 13.53
CA ASN A 205 2.09 -3.81 14.14
C ASN A 205 0.98 -4.58 13.39
N LEU A 206 1.33 -5.27 12.31
CA LEU A 206 0.36 -6.01 11.50
C LEU A 206 0.18 -7.42 12.05
N LEU A 207 -1.04 -7.76 12.47
CA LEU A 207 -1.41 -9.15 12.79
C LEU A 207 -1.44 -9.96 11.49
N LEU A 208 -0.57 -10.96 11.39
CA LEU A 208 -0.48 -11.86 10.24
C LEU A 208 -1.47 -13.02 10.34
N ALA A 209 -1.47 -13.67 11.49
CA ALA A 209 -2.29 -14.84 11.76
C ALA A 209 -2.32 -15.14 13.27
N ARG A 210 -3.23 -16.00 13.65
CA ARG A 210 -3.22 -16.68 14.96
C ARG A 210 -2.80 -18.12 14.78
N LEU A 211 -1.95 -18.61 15.68
CA LEU A 211 -1.45 -19.98 15.72
C LEU A 211 -2.05 -20.69 16.92
N ASP A 212 -2.73 -21.80 16.69
CA ASP A 212 -3.02 -22.79 17.73
C ASP A 212 -1.82 -23.72 17.85
N GLU A 213 -1.12 -23.66 18.96
CA GLU A 213 0.08 -24.45 19.22
C GLU A 213 -0.19 -25.96 19.24
N ARG A 214 -1.35 -26.37 19.72
CA ARG A 214 -1.71 -27.81 19.88
C ARG A 214 -1.92 -28.47 18.52
N THR A 215 -2.58 -27.77 17.62
CA THR A 215 -2.90 -28.29 16.27
C THR A 215 -1.89 -27.87 15.21
N GLY A 216 -1.14 -26.79 15.44
CA GLY A 216 -0.27 -26.14 14.45
C GLY A 216 -1.03 -25.40 13.35
N LYS A 217 -2.33 -25.16 13.54
CA LYS A 217 -3.18 -24.48 12.55
C LYS A 217 -3.01 -22.97 12.65
N LEU A 218 -2.81 -22.35 11.48
CA LEU A 218 -2.87 -20.90 11.33
C LEU A 218 -4.29 -20.49 10.93
N SER A 219 -4.80 -19.43 11.54
CA SER A 219 -6.07 -18.76 11.19
C SER A 219 -5.84 -17.25 11.04
N ALA A 220 -6.64 -16.61 10.18
CA ALA A 220 -6.63 -15.16 9.98
C ALA A 220 -7.37 -14.44 11.10
#